data_941fc7aa8e6e21e275def8d8a8a18917
#
_entry.id   941fc7aa8e6e21e275def8d8a8a18917
#
_cell.length_a   1.000
_cell.length_b   1.000
_cell.length_c   1.000
_cell.angle_alpha   90.00
_cell.angle_beta   90.00
_cell.angle_gamma   90.00
#
_symmetry.space_group_name_H-M   'P 1'
#
loop_
_entity.id
_entity.type
_entity.pdbx_description
1 polymer ?
#
loop_
_entity_poly.entity_id
_entity_poly.type
_entity_poly.pdbx_seq_one_letter_code
_entity_poly.pdbx_strand_id
1 'polypeptide(L)'
;MKSLIMSHFQQSDLVIFNRCSSDMDKASMRRNVKAINRRAQVLFESEDGSVESNIEEELPFDVTAKEIVLEDDDFGLWYLDVSEHPEKYEGKTIVFKGQVYRNRTFPNDAFVPSRAAMTCCADDIAKIGFICHYPQADKFATNDWVMVTVKVKPEFSRKQQALVPMLWADKVEKTTPPQEEVVYFS
;
A
#
# COMPACT_ATOMS: atom_id res chain seq x y z
N MET A 1 7.70 13.96 16.34
CA MET A 1 8.46 12.96 17.13
C MET A 1 7.74 11.62 16.94
N LYS A 2 8.39 10.65 16.26
CA LYS A 2 7.74 9.33 16.08
C LYS A 2 7.38 8.75 17.45
N SER A 3 6.17 8.20 17.58
CA SER A 3 5.75 7.54 18.81
C SER A 3 6.72 6.40 19.14
N LEU A 4 6.98 6.15 20.41
CA LEU A 4 7.85 5.06 20.87
C LEU A 4 7.35 3.70 20.33
N ILE A 5 6.05 3.51 20.28
CA ILE A 5 5.40 2.31 19.76
C ILE A 5 5.75 2.12 18.28
N MET A 6 5.70 3.17 17.47
CA MET A 6 6.07 3.13 16.06
C MET A 6 7.50 2.67 15.83
N SER A 7 8.45 3.18 16.64
CA SER A 7 9.85 2.76 16.54
C SER A 7 10.06 1.30 16.94
N HIS A 8 9.29 0.79 17.89
CA HIS A 8 9.30 -0.63 18.23
C HIS A 8 8.76 -1.49 17.08
N PHE A 9 7.62 -1.14 16.48
CA PHE A 9 7.08 -1.88 15.35
C PHE A 9 8.05 -1.91 14.15
N GLN A 10 8.75 -0.79 13.87
CA GLN A 10 9.72 -0.73 12.77
C GLN A 10 10.88 -1.72 12.90
N GLN A 11 11.24 -2.12 14.12
CA GLN A 11 12.41 -2.96 14.42
C GLN A 11 12.03 -4.39 14.85
N SER A 12 10.72 -4.69 14.98
CA SER A 12 10.25 -5.99 15.46
C SER A 12 10.09 -6.97 14.32
N ASP A 13 10.61 -8.19 14.47
CA ASP A 13 10.31 -9.30 13.56
C ASP A 13 8.97 -9.94 13.87
N LEU A 14 8.50 -9.81 15.13
CA LEU A 14 7.26 -10.37 15.62
C LEU A 14 6.53 -9.36 16.51
N VAL A 15 5.23 -9.19 16.26
CA VAL A 15 4.31 -8.41 17.09
C VAL A 15 3.21 -9.33 17.58
N ILE A 16 3.02 -9.39 18.90
CA ILE A 16 1.96 -10.20 19.52
C ILE A 16 0.99 -9.26 20.23
N PHE A 17 -0.27 -9.33 19.84
CA PHE A 17 -1.38 -8.76 20.60
C PHE A 17 -1.95 -9.85 21.50
N ASN A 18 -1.84 -9.66 22.79
CA ASN A 18 -2.34 -10.63 23.76
C ASN A 18 -3.68 -10.21 24.36
N ARG A 19 -4.42 -11.18 24.93
CA ARG A 19 -5.75 -10.98 25.53
C ARG A 19 -6.74 -10.33 24.60
N CYS A 20 -6.74 -10.77 23.34
CA CYS A 20 -7.65 -10.24 22.35
C CYS A 20 -9.06 -10.77 22.63
N SER A 21 -10.02 -9.85 22.74
CA SER A 21 -11.44 -10.20 22.77
C SER A 21 -11.99 -10.43 21.36
N SER A 22 -13.14 -11.07 21.26
CA SER A 22 -13.76 -11.44 19.98
C SER A 22 -14.30 -10.24 19.18
N ASP A 23 -14.47 -9.08 19.82
CA ASP A 23 -14.97 -7.84 19.22
C ASP A 23 -13.85 -6.91 18.72
N MET A 24 -12.58 -7.29 18.90
CA MET A 24 -11.46 -6.51 18.42
C MET A 24 -11.31 -6.63 16.89
N ASP A 25 -11.13 -5.50 16.22
CA ASP A 25 -10.81 -5.46 14.79
C ASP A 25 -9.33 -5.85 14.55
N LYS A 26 -9.10 -7.16 14.57
CA LYS A 26 -7.77 -7.74 14.36
C LYS A 26 -7.21 -7.42 12.97
N ALA A 27 -8.08 -7.29 11.95
CA ALA A 27 -7.69 -6.98 10.59
C ALA A 27 -7.08 -5.57 10.51
N SER A 28 -7.76 -4.55 11.06
CA SER A 28 -7.22 -3.19 11.13
C SER A 28 -5.93 -3.11 11.93
N MET A 29 -5.85 -3.81 13.08
CA MET A 29 -4.63 -3.85 13.89
C MET A 29 -3.45 -4.45 13.12
N ARG A 30 -3.68 -5.55 12.39
CA ARG A 30 -2.68 -6.19 11.53
C ARG A 30 -2.22 -5.24 10.43
N ARG A 31 -3.15 -4.60 9.72
CA ARG A 31 -2.85 -3.64 8.64
C ARG A 31 -1.99 -2.48 9.15
N ASN A 32 -2.29 -1.92 10.31
CA ASN A 32 -1.51 -0.84 10.90
C ASN A 32 -0.06 -1.26 11.20
N VAL A 33 0.17 -2.46 11.72
CA VAL A 33 1.53 -2.99 11.90
C VAL A 33 2.22 -3.18 10.55
N LYS A 34 1.52 -3.77 9.56
CA LYS A 34 2.05 -4.04 8.22
C LYS A 34 2.38 -2.76 7.44
N ALA A 35 1.60 -1.69 7.63
CA ALA A 35 1.90 -0.37 7.08
C ALA A 35 3.23 0.20 7.58
N ILE A 36 3.58 -0.10 8.83
CA ILE A 36 4.83 0.35 9.46
C ILE A 36 6.00 -0.60 9.12
N ASN A 37 5.75 -1.91 9.23
CA ASN A 37 6.75 -2.94 9.02
C ASN A 37 6.14 -4.18 8.37
N ARG A 38 6.22 -4.25 7.03
CA ARG A 38 5.68 -5.36 6.24
C ARG A 38 6.27 -6.72 6.58
N ARG A 39 7.50 -6.77 7.14
CA ARG A 39 8.19 -8.02 7.47
C ARG A 39 7.76 -8.61 8.80
N ALA A 40 7.23 -7.79 9.70
CA ALA A 40 6.81 -8.26 11.02
C ALA A 40 5.72 -9.34 10.89
N GLN A 41 5.91 -10.46 11.58
CA GLN A 41 4.81 -11.40 11.83
C GLN A 41 3.87 -10.78 12.86
N VAL A 42 2.57 -10.96 12.68
CA VAL A 42 1.56 -10.48 13.62
C VAL A 42 0.75 -11.65 14.13
N LEU A 43 0.71 -11.81 15.43
CA LEU A 43 -0.05 -12.86 16.11
C LEU A 43 -1.06 -12.23 17.07
N PHE A 44 -2.21 -12.87 17.19
CA PHE A 44 -3.27 -12.49 18.13
C PHE A 44 -3.49 -13.66 19.07
N GLU A 45 -3.28 -13.45 20.37
CA GLU A 45 -3.55 -14.41 21.41
C GLU A 45 -4.84 -14.01 22.12
N SER A 46 -5.85 -14.86 22.06
CA SER A 46 -7.14 -14.66 22.71
C SER A 46 -7.07 -14.94 24.22
N GLU A 47 -8.07 -14.55 24.97
CA GLU A 47 -8.13 -14.77 26.44
C GLU A 47 -8.09 -16.24 26.83
N ASP A 48 -8.54 -17.14 25.96
CA ASP A 48 -8.51 -18.60 26.15
C ASP A 48 -7.17 -19.24 25.79
N GLY A 49 -6.18 -18.44 25.35
CA GLY A 49 -4.86 -18.89 24.96
C GLY A 49 -4.76 -19.40 23.51
N SER A 50 -5.84 -19.33 22.72
CA SER A 50 -5.77 -19.62 21.29
C SER A 50 -4.97 -18.53 20.54
N VAL A 51 -4.18 -18.95 19.54
CA VAL A 51 -3.33 -18.04 18.75
C VAL A 51 -3.76 -18.06 17.28
N GLU A 52 -4.01 -16.88 16.75
CA GLU A 52 -4.35 -16.65 15.35
C GLU A 52 -3.24 -15.86 14.67
N SER A 53 -2.80 -16.32 13.51
CA SER A 53 -1.81 -15.62 12.66
C SER A 53 -2.37 -15.26 11.29
N ASN A 54 -3.39 -15.99 10.85
CA ASN A 54 -4.02 -15.79 9.55
C ASN A 54 -5.37 -15.09 9.76
N ILE A 55 -5.38 -13.80 9.56
CA ILE A 55 -6.60 -12.99 9.62
C ILE A 55 -7.10 -12.82 8.20
N GLU A 56 -8.30 -13.31 7.92
CA GLU A 56 -8.97 -13.05 6.65
C GLU A 56 -9.27 -11.55 6.54
N GLU A 57 -8.85 -10.95 5.43
CA GLU A 57 -9.11 -9.55 5.14
C GLU A 57 -10.12 -9.45 4.00
N GLU A 58 -11.25 -8.81 4.29
CA GLU A 58 -12.20 -8.42 3.26
C GLU A 58 -11.68 -7.13 2.59
N LEU A 59 -11.50 -7.19 1.28
CA LEU A 59 -11.13 -6.03 0.47
C LEU A 59 -12.38 -5.39 -0.11
N PRO A 60 -12.44 -4.04 -0.17
CA PRO A 60 -13.62 -3.32 -0.68
C PRO A 60 -13.79 -3.45 -2.20
N PHE A 61 -12.84 -4.09 -2.89
CA PHE A 61 -12.84 -4.30 -4.34
C PHE A 61 -12.66 -5.78 -4.68
N ASP A 62 -13.16 -6.18 -5.86
CA ASP A 62 -13.06 -7.56 -6.34
C ASP A 62 -11.68 -7.87 -6.91
N VAL A 63 -10.83 -8.56 -6.13
CA VAL A 63 -9.50 -9.00 -6.57
C VAL A 63 -9.54 -10.07 -7.68
N THR A 64 -10.68 -10.67 -7.97
CA THR A 64 -10.80 -11.66 -9.06
C THR A 64 -11.03 -11.01 -10.42
N ALA A 65 -11.47 -9.75 -10.43
CA ALA A 65 -11.71 -8.98 -11.64
C ALA A 65 -10.41 -8.79 -12.43
N LYS A 66 -10.54 -8.71 -13.76
CA LYS A 66 -9.41 -8.39 -14.67
C LYS A 66 -9.03 -6.92 -14.60
N GLU A 67 -10.01 -6.06 -14.36
CA GLU A 67 -9.85 -4.62 -14.14
C GLU A 67 -10.43 -4.27 -12.79
N ILE A 68 -9.63 -3.60 -11.97
CA ILE A 68 -9.98 -3.14 -10.63
C ILE A 68 -9.90 -1.62 -10.64
N VAL A 69 -11.04 -0.97 -10.41
CA VAL A 69 -11.13 0.48 -10.23
C VAL A 69 -11.15 0.74 -8.74
N LEU A 70 -10.14 1.42 -8.24
CA LEU A 70 -10.04 1.77 -6.84
C LEU A 70 -10.72 3.10 -6.58
N GLU A 71 -11.60 3.13 -5.61
CA GLU A 71 -12.08 4.38 -5.03
C GLU A 71 -10.95 5.09 -4.28
N ASP A 72 -11.13 6.37 -3.98
CA ASP A 72 -10.06 7.17 -3.37
C ASP A 72 -9.60 6.62 -2.00
N ASP A 73 -10.51 6.01 -1.23
CA ASP A 73 -10.24 5.44 0.10
C ASP A 73 -9.63 4.03 0.04
N ASP A 74 -9.80 3.31 -1.07
CA ASP A 74 -9.33 1.93 -1.22
C ASP A 74 -7.83 1.81 -1.46
N PHE A 75 -7.18 2.92 -1.84
CA PHE A 75 -5.76 2.90 -2.22
C PHE A 75 -4.85 2.35 -1.13
N GLY A 76 -5.12 2.67 0.13
CA GLY A 76 -4.32 2.20 1.28
C GLY A 76 -4.37 0.67 1.42
N LEU A 77 -5.57 0.10 1.35
CA LEU A 77 -5.80 -1.34 1.44
C LEU A 77 -5.20 -2.08 0.25
N TRP A 78 -5.43 -1.56 -0.97
CA TRP A 78 -4.80 -2.10 -2.17
C TRP A 78 -3.27 -2.08 -2.08
N TYR A 79 -2.68 -0.96 -1.63
CA TYR A 79 -1.23 -0.83 -1.50
C TYR A 79 -0.63 -1.89 -0.56
N LEU A 80 -1.29 -2.20 0.55
CA LEU A 80 -0.84 -3.25 1.47
C LEU A 80 -0.99 -4.63 0.84
N ASP A 81 -2.16 -4.98 0.31
CA ASP A 81 -2.42 -6.31 -0.22
C ASP A 81 -1.51 -6.62 -1.43
N VAL A 82 -1.36 -5.68 -2.38
CA VAL A 82 -0.46 -5.89 -3.52
C VAL A 82 1.02 -5.93 -3.10
N SER A 83 1.38 -5.31 -1.98
CA SER A 83 2.74 -5.38 -1.42
C SER A 83 3.04 -6.73 -0.78
N GLU A 84 2.05 -7.36 -0.16
CA GLU A 84 2.17 -8.69 0.47
C GLU A 84 1.97 -9.82 -0.54
N HIS A 85 1.06 -9.62 -1.51
CA HIS A 85 0.61 -10.62 -2.47
C HIS A 85 0.66 -10.11 -3.92
N PRO A 86 1.82 -9.67 -4.43
CA PRO A 86 1.91 -9.07 -5.76
C PRO A 86 1.45 -10.03 -6.88
N GLU A 87 1.59 -11.32 -6.65
CA GLU A 87 1.17 -12.38 -7.59
C GLU A 87 -0.35 -12.41 -7.83
N LYS A 88 -1.17 -11.99 -6.86
CA LYS A 88 -2.64 -11.88 -7.03
C LYS A 88 -3.02 -10.86 -8.11
N TYR A 89 -2.14 -9.89 -8.35
CA TYR A 89 -2.40 -8.76 -9.25
C TYR A 89 -1.65 -8.85 -10.57
N GLU A 90 -0.86 -9.90 -10.78
CA GLU A 90 -0.07 -10.06 -12.00
C GLU A 90 -0.95 -10.02 -13.24
N GLY A 91 -0.62 -9.10 -14.16
CA GLY A 91 -1.33 -8.90 -15.43
C GLY A 91 -2.71 -8.24 -15.31
N LYS A 92 -3.18 -7.92 -14.10
CA LYS A 92 -4.43 -7.19 -13.90
C LYS A 92 -4.25 -5.72 -14.23
N THR A 93 -5.33 -5.10 -14.67
CA THR A 93 -5.42 -3.66 -14.89
C THR A 93 -5.96 -3.01 -13.62
N ILE A 94 -5.25 -2.02 -13.11
CA ILE A 94 -5.67 -1.24 -11.94
C ILE A 94 -5.84 0.21 -12.37
N VAL A 95 -6.98 0.80 -11.99
CA VAL A 95 -7.29 2.21 -12.26
C VAL A 95 -7.40 2.93 -10.94
N PHE A 96 -6.59 3.97 -10.76
CA PHE A 96 -6.62 4.74 -9.51
C PHE A 96 -6.07 6.16 -9.70
N LYS A 97 -6.35 7.02 -8.71
CA LYS A 97 -5.88 8.38 -8.63
C LYS A 97 -4.64 8.47 -7.75
N GLY A 98 -3.59 9.11 -8.27
CA GLY A 98 -2.34 9.33 -7.52
C GLY A 98 -1.72 10.68 -7.81
N GLN A 99 -0.88 11.13 -6.89
CA GLN A 99 -0.06 12.34 -7.06
C GLN A 99 1.32 11.94 -7.59
N VAL A 100 1.74 12.56 -8.67
CA VAL A 100 3.04 12.27 -9.29
C VAL A 100 4.18 12.63 -8.33
N TYR A 101 5.02 11.64 -8.05
CA TYR A 101 6.29 11.85 -7.39
C TYR A 101 7.42 11.41 -8.33
N ARG A 102 8.35 12.32 -8.60
CA ARG A 102 9.57 12.05 -9.38
C ARG A 102 10.79 12.52 -8.62
N ASN A 103 11.88 11.81 -8.86
CA ASN A 103 13.16 12.19 -8.29
C ASN A 103 14.25 11.98 -9.36
N ARG A 104 15.41 12.64 -9.22
CA ARG A 104 16.50 12.62 -10.20
C ARG A 104 17.13 11.23 -10.41
N THR A 105 16.86 10.28 -9.52
CA THR A 105 17.39 8.91 -9.62
C THR A 105 16.49 7.98 -10.43
N PHE A 106 15.27 8.43 -10.75
CA PHE A 106 14.35 7.63 -11.56
C PHE A 106 14.69 7.72 -13.05
N PRO A 107 14.45 6.65 -13.82
CA PRO A 107 14.46 6.72 -15.27
C PRO A 107 13.52 7.82 -15.80
N ASN A 108 13.82 8.35 -16.99
CA ASN A 108 13.01 9.42 -17.57
C ASN A 108 11.55 9.01 -17.84
N ASP A 109 11.34 7.72 -18.10
CA ASP A 109 10.04 7.09 -18.35
C ASP A 109 9.36 6.60 -17.07
N ALA A 110 9.84 6.99 -15.88
CA ALA A 110 9.30 6.50 -14.62
C ALA A 110 8.89 7.61 -13.65
N PHE A 111 7.84 7.35 -12.90
CA PHE A 111 7.36 8.13 -11.76
C PHE A 111 6.67 7.23 -10.75
N VAL A 112 6.30 7.75 -9.61
CA VAL A 112 5.44 7.07 -8.63
C VAL A 112 4.11 7.80 -8.56
N PRO A 113 2.99 7.19 -8.98
CA PRO A 113 1.65 7.71 -8.66
C PRO A 113 1.37 7.43 -7.18
N SER A 114 1.68 8.40 -6.33
CA SER A 114 1.73 8.24 -4.88
C SER A 114 0.48 8.81 -4.20
N ARG A 115 0.20 8.33 -2.98
CA ARG A 115 -0.73 8.94 -2.04
C ARG A 115 -0.02 9.22 -0.73
N ALA A 116 -0.44 10.27 -0.03
CA ALA A 116 -0.06 10.47 1.36
C ALA A 116 -0.81 9.46 2.22
N ALA A 117 -0.13 8.74 3.08
CA ALA A 117 -0.75 7.77 3.98
C ALA A 117 -0.39 8.08 5.43
N MET A 118 -1.36 7.92 6.31
CA MET A 118 -1.21 8.08 7.74
C MET A 118 -1.55 6.78 8.46
N THR A 119 -0.70 6.38 9.40
CA THR A 119 -0.91 5.14 10.17
C THR A 119 -1.49 5.41 11.54
N CYS A 120 -0.95 6.37 12.28
CA CYS A 120 -1.44 6.66 13.64
C CYS A 120 -1.59 8.16 13.95
N CYS A 121 -0.83 9.03 13.34
CA CYS A 121 -0.89 10.47 13.60
C CYS A 121 -0.25 11.29 12.46
N ALA A 122 -0.50 12.59 12.45
CA ALA A 122 0.00 13.48 11.42
C ALA A 122 1.54 13.50 11.27
N ASP A 123 2.28 13.16 12.34
CA ASP A 123 3.75 13.11 12.32
C ASP A 123 4.30 11.92 11.52
N ASP A 124 3.46 10.93 11.20
CA ASP A 124 3.88 9.73 10.44
C ASP A 124 3.42 9.71 8.98
N ILE A 125 2.85 10.81 8.49
CA ILE A 125 2.42 10.90 7.10
C ILE A 125 3.62 10.65 6.17
N ALA A 126 3.46 9.65 5.30
CA ALA A 126 4.45 9.28 4.31
C ALA A 126 3.82 9.11 2.93
N LYS A 127 4.59 9.40 1.88
CA LYS A 127 4.15 9.07 0.52
C LYS A 127 4.38 7.59 0.25
N ILE A 128 3.32 6.90 -0.16
CA ILE A 128 3.34 5.49 -0.56
C ILE A 128 2.96 5.35 -2.03
N GLY A 129 3.47 4.31 -2.69
CA GLY A 129 3.22 4.01 -4.09
C GLY A 129 4.32 3.14 -4.68
N PHE A 130 4.16 2.74 -5.92
CA PHE A 130 5.11 1.89 -6.65
C PHE A 130 5.65 2.63 -7.86
N ILE A 131 6.84 2.22 -8.30
CA ILE A 131 7.42 2.75 -9.56
C ILE A 131 6.50 2.36 -10.71
N CYS A 132 6.15 3.35 -11.50
CA CYS A 132 5.29 3.23 -12.67
C CYS A 132 6.06 3.67 -13.90
N HIS A 133 6.20 2.78 -14.87
CA HIS A 133 6.76 3.06 -16.18
C HIS A 133 5.70 3.57 -17.13
N TYR A 134 5.98 4.70 -17.79
CA TYR A 134 5.14 5.30 -18.79
C TYR A 134 5.99 6.09 -19.79
N PRO A 135 5.94 5.81 -21.11
CA PRO A 135 6.83 6.43 -22.11
C PRO A 135 6.78 7.96 -22.14
N GLN A 136 5.67 8.55 -21.68
CA GLN A 136 5.45 10.00 -21.66
C GLN A 136 5.43 10.56 -20.21
N ALA A 137 6.14 9.92 -19.29
CA ALA A 137 6.19 10.33 -17.88
C ALA A 137 6.73 11.76 -17.68
N ASP A 138 7.56 12.25 -18.62
CA ASP A 138 8.12 13.60 -18.65
C ASP A 138 7.07 14.72 -18.81
N LYS A 139 5.88 14.39 -19.32
CA LYS A 139 4.77 15.33 -19.46
C LYS A 139 4.09 15.71 -18.12
N PHE A 140 4.38 14.95 -17.06
CA PHE A 140 3.77 15.12 -15.74
C PHE A 140 4.82 15.65 -14.75
N ALA A 141 4.49 16.78 -14.11
CA ALA A 141 5.33 17.35 -13.08
C ALA A 141 5.08 16.70 -11.72
N THR A 142 6.08 16.74 -10.84
CA THR A 142 5.88 16.34 -9.43
C THR A 142 4.76 17.18 -8.83
N ASN A 143 3.89 16.51 -8.08
CA ASN A 143 2.65 17.00 -7.46
C ASN A 143 1.45 17.19 -8.43
N ASP A 144 1.58 16.90 -9.73
CA ASP A 144 0.38 16.76 -10.57
C ASP A 144 -0.48 15.61 -10.06
N TRP A 145 -1.79 15.79 -10.02
CA TRP A 145 -2.74 14.69 -9.79
C TRP A 145 -3.07 14.03 -11.12
N VAL A 146 -3.00 12.71 -11.12
CA VAL A 146 -3.23 11.90 -12.32
C VAL A 146 -4.14 10.72 -12.01
N MET A 147 -5.00 10.41 -12.97
CA MET A 147 -5.67 9.12 -13.07
C MET A 147 -4.78 8.20 -13.89
N VAL A 148 -4.42 7.06 -13.34
CA VAL A 148 -3.58 6.08 -14.03
C VAL A 148 -4.34 4.79 -14.28
N THR A 149 -4.12 4.22 -15.46
CA THR A 149 -4.53 2.85 -15.81
C THR A 149 -3.26 2.05 -15.99
N VAL A 150 -3.00 1.12 -15.10
CA VAL A 150 -1.72 0.42 -15.01
C VAL A 150 -1.91 -1.10 -15.00
N LYS A 151 -0.90 -1.82 -15.48
CA LYS A 151 -0.74 -3.26 -15.26
C LYS A 151 0.29 -3.52 -14.19
N VAL A 152 -0.01 -4.44 -13.30
CA VAL A 152 0.92 -4.89 -12.26
C VAL A 152 1.81 -6.00 -12.80
N LYS A 153 3.12 -5.85 -12.63
CA LYS A 153 4.12 -6.89 -12.91
C LYS A 153 5.00 -7.06 -11.69
N PRO A 154 4.94 -8.20 -11.01
CA PRO A 154 5.85 -8.50 -9.91
C PRO A 154 7.28 -8.67 -10.43
N GLU A 155 8.24 -7.99 -9.81
CA GLU A 155 9.66 -8.10 -10.13
C GLU A 155 10.48 -8.41 -8.88
N PHE A 156 11.50 -9.24 -9.01
CA PHE A 156 12.36 -9.59 -7.86
C PHE A 156 13.32 -8.44 -7.51
N SER A 157 13.14 -7.87 -6.36
CA SER A 157 14.02 -6.84 -5.80
C SER A 157 15.16 -7.47 -5.00
N ARG A 158 16.39 -7.35 -5.50
CA ARG A 158 17.59 -7.81 -4.76
C ARG A 158 17.76 -7.06 -3.42
N LYS A 159 17.35 -5.80 -3.36
CA LYS A 159 17.44 -4.98 -2.14
C LYS A 159 16.47 -5.45 -1.06
N GLN A 160 15.26 -5.83 -1.47
CA GLN A 160 14.20 -6.26 -0.54
C GLN A 160 14.19 -7.78 -0.35
N GLN A 161 14.91 -8.53 -1.20
CA GLN A 161 14.90 -10.01 -1.23
C GLN A 161 13.48 -10.58 -1.36
N ALA A 162 12.61 -9.89 -2.11
CA ALA A 162 11.21 -10.24 -2.31
C ALA A 162 10.71 -9.76 -3.68
N LEU A 163 9.57 -10.31 -4.11
CA LEU A 163 8.82 -9.75 -5.23
C LEU A 163 8.26 -8.39 -4.82
N VAL A 164 8.39 -7.40 -5.70
CA VAL A 164 7.84 -6.06 -5.53
C VAL A 164 6.95 -5.73 -6.72
N PRO A 165 5.81 -5.07 -6.50
CA PRO A 165 4.98 -4.62 -7.60
C PRO A 165 5.69 -3.53 -8.40
N MET A 166 5.75 -3.72 -9.73
CA MET A 166 6.10 -2.69 -10.69
C MET A 166 4.87 -2.38 -11.52
N LEU A 167 4.64 -1.12 -11.81
CA LEU A 167 3.49 -0.67 -12.56
C LEU A 167 3.91 -0.27 -13.99
N TRP A 168 3.09 -0.65 -14.95
CA TRP A 168 3.26 -0.27 -16.35
C TRP A 168 1.98 0.41 -16.80
N ALA A 169 2.04 1.72 -17.04
CA ALA A 169 0.86 2.48 -17.39
C ALA A 169 0.53 2.31 -18.88
N ASP A 170 -0.71 1.94 -19.15
CA ASP A 170 -1.32 2.01 -20.47
C ASP A 170 -1.84 3.43 -20.75
N LYS A 171 -2.31 4.13 -19.69
CA LYS A 171 -2.90 5.47 -19.78
C LYS A 171 -2.59 6.28 -18.52
N VAL A 172 -2.30 7.57 -18.72
CA VAL A 172 -2.12 8.56 -17.65
C VAL A 172 -2.79 9.87 -18.07
N GLU A 173 -3.69 10.39 -17.26
CA GLU A 173 -4.41 11.63 -17.53
C GLU A 173 -4.37 12.55 -16.30
N LYS A 174 -4.22 13.87 -16.51
CA LYS A 174 -4.35 14.83 -15.40
C LYS A 174 -5.78 14.83 -14.87
N THR A 175 -5.88 14.91 -13.55
CA THR A 175 -7.17 14.94 -12.84
C THR A 175 -7.11 15.94 -11.67
N THR A 176 -8.23 16.13 -11.00
CA THR A 176 -8.30 16.89 -9.76
C THR A 176 -7.92 16.03 -8.56
N PRO A 177 -7.42 16.62 -7.46
CA PRO A 177 -7.20 15.88 -6.23
C PRO A 177 -8.49 15.17 -5.76
N PRO A 178 -8.36 14.08 -4.99
CA PRO A 178 -9.49 13.49 -4.29
C PRO A 178 -10.00 14.43 -3.20
N GLN A 179 -11.18 14.14 -2.65
CA GLN A 179 -11.72 14.89 -1.53
C GLN A 179 -10.81 14.74 -0.29
N GLU A 180 -10.37 13.51 -0.02
CA GLU A 180 -9.42 13.17 1.03
C GLU A 180 -8.07 12.80 0.38
N GLU A 181 -7.05 13.68 0.56
CA GLU A 181 -5.72 13.42 -0.01
C GLU A 181 -4.93 12.37 0.77
N VAL A 182 -5.21 12.24 2.06
CA VAL A 182 -4.56 11.27 2.94
C VAL A 182 -5.38 9.98 2.96
N VAL A 183 -4.71 8.85 2.80
CA VAL A 183 -5.32 7.54 2.91
C VAL A 183 -4.94 6.86 4.22
N TYR A 184 -5.77 5.94 4.65
CA TYR A 184 -5.62 5.16 5.88
C TYR A 184 -5.55 3.67 5.56
N PHE A 185 -5.28 2.85 6.57
CA PHE A 185 -5.19 1.40 6.45
C PHE A 185 -6.29 0.68 7.27
N SER A 186 -7.34 1.41 7.58
CA SER A 186 -8.52 0.89 8.33
C SER A 186 -9.72 0.77 7.43
#